data_b96c129273a9bc0fd4e18841fcf006e2
#
_entry.id   b96c129273a9bc0fd4e18841fcf006e2
#
_cell.length_a   1.000
_cell.length_b   1.000
_cell.length_c   1.000
_cell.angle_alpha   90.00
_cell.angle_beta   90.00
_cell.angle_gamma   90.00
#
_symmetry.space_group_name_H-M   'P 1'
#
loop_
_entity.id
_entity.type
_entity.pdbx_description
1 polymer ?
#
loop_
_entity_poly.entity_id
_entity_poly.type
_entity_poly.pdbx_seq_one_letter_code
_entity_poly.pdbx_strand_id
1 'polypeptide(L)'
;MTAQCIDQLLALGEKLKNDVEESGKRNTDVFLAIWSSIELKLLDEDFDLVSAREPKSIVDLSVREGLVDIGRCYLAGDSRLPNDRNIAEQWLAIGAEWGSLMGQMLLLRMNIEAGRTAYDPRWLQAFQRWQAEEERSDFLWKNQNQRFSMMRPVAFGLGLQAAVGRKDAALAEEVLGIMRALSFDDLQLTGLKWQAEMLLLQNKPASEPSRQILNSIAPGNDNKENQALERFKPLLRPLPLQTWPGSLSWTENLRREYPWMSRAMDMLENEWALNRVTGQPVLKFRPLLLVGNPGLGKSRFVQSLGEKLGLPTAFMTMAGMNDNMMLKGTARGWSSARAGYLVEFMLENRLANPLVCLDEMEKIGTGRNNGRLWETLLTMLEPATASRVTDEFLLGPVDYSSVNWVATANDVEDLPGPLQSRFTIIRVGEPAGGDFDRIFTNILKDIARDLGTEPWALPSLNPQVAGALRRRFQRKPGSLRRLAVITRSLLQLEAKAQMDEDGALRRLQ
;
A
#
# COMPACT_ATOMS: atom_id res chain seq x y z
N MET A 1 -11.68 31.72 3.61
CA MET A 1 -10.89 32.67 2.78
C MET A 1 -10.22 33.66 3.69
N THR A 2 -8.93 33.96 3.49
CA THR A 2 -8.31 35.08 4.23
C THR A 2 -8.91 36.38 3.68
N ALA A 3 -9.11 37.40 4.53
CA ALA A 3 -9.61 38.72 4.12
C ALA A 3 -8.81 39.25 2.90
N GLN A 4 -7.53 39.00 2.87
CA GLN A 4 -6.63 39.36 1.77
C GLN A 4 -7.01 38.76 0.39
N CYS A 5 -7.60 37.57 0.36
CA CYS A 5 -8.04 36.93 -0.90
C CYS A 5 -9.33 37.56 -1.43
N ILE A 6 -10.23 37.97 -0.52
CA ILE A 6 -11.46 38.70 -0.90
C ILE A 6 -11.09 40.08 -1.45
N ASP A 7 -10.20 40.81 -0.78
CA ASP A 7 -9.74 42.13 -1.23
C ASP A 7 -9.10 42.07 -2.60
N GLN A 8 -8.29 41.03 -2.88
CA GLN A 8 -7.72 40.80 -4.21
C GLN A 8 -8.78 40.55 -5.27
N LEU A 9 -9.78 39.76 -4.95
CA LEU A 9 -10.87 39.44 -5.89
C LEU A 9 -11.74 40.66 -6.17
N LEU A 10 -12.04 41.48 -5.18
CA LEU A 10 -12.76 42.72 -5.34
C LEU A 10 -11.98 43.72 -6.19
N ALA A 11 -10.66 43.84 -5.98
CA ALA A 11 -9.79 44.70 -6.79
C ALA A 11 -9.75 44.27 -8.29
N LEU A 12 -9.73 42.94 -8.52
CA LEU A 12 -9.84 42.38 -9.88
C LEU A 12 -11.19 42.67 -10.52
N GLY A 13 -12.27 42.63 -9.75
CA GLY A 13 -13.63 42.95 -10.22
C GLY A 13 -13.75 44.43 -10.62
N GLU A 14 -13.21 45.35 -9.85
CA GLU A 14 -13.18 46.77 -10.21
C GLU A 14 -12.32 47.01 -11.46
N LYS A 15 -11.19 46.31 -11.59
CA LYS A 15 -10.39 46.36 -12.82
C LYS A 15 -11.17 45.84 -14.02
N LEU A 16 -11.91 44.76 -13.90
CA LEU A 16 -12.77 44.23 -14.94
C LEU A 16 -13.85 45.23 -15.38
N LYS A 17 -14.52 45.89 -14.42
CA LYS A 17 -15.52 46.93 -14.71
C LYS A 17 -14.92 48.06 -15.56
N ASN A 18 -13.75 48.56 -15.17
CA ASN A 18 -13.03 49.60 -15.92
C ASN A 18 -12.64 49.17 -17.33
N ASP A 19 -12.05 47.96 -17.46
CA ASP A 19 -11.63 47.44 -18.78
C ASP A 19 -12.83 47.19 -19.71
N VAL A 20 -14.00 46.82 -19.17
CA VAL A 20 -15.24 46.69 -19.92
C VAL A 20 -15.75 48.06 -20.41
N GLU A 21 -15.77 49.06 -19.52
CA GLU A 21 -16.18 50.42 -19.84
C GLU A 21 -15.25 51.05 -20.91
N GLU A 22 -13.93 50.94 -20.75
CA GLU A 22 -12.93 51.44 -21.69
C GLU A 22 -13.01 50.75 -23.06
N SER A 23 -13.43 49.48 -23.11
CA SER A 23 -13.53 48.75 -24.37
C SER A 23 -14.59 49.30 -25.33
N GLY A 24 -15.67 49.87 -24.80
CA GLY A 24 -16.77 50.47 -25.56
C GLY A 24 -17.48 49.50 -26.53
N LYS A 25 -17.31 48.19 -26.39
CA LYS A 25 -17.74 47.16 -27.32
C LYS A 25 -19.09 46.55 -26.91
N ARG A 26 -19.88 46.14 -27.91
CA ARG A 26 -21.14 45.42 -27.68
C ARG A 26 -20.86 44.01 -27.15
N ASN A 27 -21.72 43.50 -26.27
CA ASN A 27 -21.65 42.16 -25.62
C ASN A 27 -20.59 41.99 -24.52
N THR A 28 -20.17 43.10 -23.86
CA THR A 28 -19.34 43.04 -22.66
C THR A 28 -20.19 42.80 -21.40
N ASP A 29 -21.49 42.99 -21.46
CA ASP A 29 -22.44 42.81 -20.35
C ASP A 29 -22.39 41.40 -19.75
N VAL A 30 -21.99 40.38 -20.53
CA VAL A 30 -21.78 39.01 -20.04
C VAL A 30 -20.75 38.94 -18.93
N PHE A 31 -19.64 39.68 -19.05
CA PHE A 31 -18.60 39.70 -18.01
C PHE A 31 -19.04 40.41 -16.74
N LEU A 32 -19.82 41.50 -16.89
CA LEU A 32 -20.40 42.21 -15.76
C LEU A 32 -21.46 41.35 -15.06
N ALA A 33 -22.27 40.58 -15.81
CA ALA A 33 -23.23 39.65 -15.24
C ALA A 33 -22.54 38.49 -14.47
N ILE A 34 -21.46 37.93 -15.02
CA ILE A 34 -20.62 36.94 -14.36
C ILE A 34 -20.06 37.54 -13.06
N TRP A 35 -19.48 38.75 -13.14
CA TRP A 35 -18.92 39.42 -11.98
C TRP A 35 -19.99 39.71 -10.91
N SER A 36 -21.14 40.24 -11.28
CA SER A 36 -22.23 40.48 -10.35
C SER A 36 -22.69 39.21 -9.62
N SER A 37 -22.68 38.07 -10.30
CA SER A 37 -22.98 36.77 -9.69
C SER A 37 -21.92 36.34 -8.69
N ILE A 38 -20.63 36.65 -8.96
CA ILE A 38 -19.50 36.38 -8.07
C ILE A 38 -19.58 37.32 -6.86
N GLU A 39 -19.80 38.62 -7.08
CA GLU A 39 -19.91 39.65 -6.06
C GLU A 39 -21.05 39.35 -5.07
N LEU A 40 -22.23 38.95 -5.56
CA LEU A 40 -23.35 38.52 -4.73
C LEU A 40 -22.99 37.32 -3.86
N LYS A 41 -22.23 36.37 -4.40
CA LYS A 41 -21.81 35.17 -3.64
C LYS A 41 -20.78 35.50 -2.56
N LEU A 42 -19.92 36.49 -2.78
CA LEU A 42 -18.94 36.97 -1.77
C LEU A 42 -19.61 37.72 -0.62
N LEU A 43 -20.79 38.27 -0.84
CA LEU A 43 -21.60 38.98 0.17
C LEU A 43 -22.46 38.01 1.01
N ASP A 44 -22.51 36.73 0.66
CA ASP A 44 -23.23 35.70 1.41
C ASP A 44 -22.46 35.37 2.70
N GLU A 45 -23.05 35.59 3.85
CA GLU A 45 -22.45 35.37 5.17
C GLU A 45 -22.04 33.90 5.40
N ASP A 46 -22.73 32.95 4.73
CA ASP A 46 -22.44 31.52 4.80
C ASP A 46 -21.41 31.04 3.75
N PHE A 47 -20.83 31.99 2.97
CA PHE A 47 -19.87 31.63 1.94
C PHE A 47 -18.52 31.21 2.54
N ASP A 48 -18.13 29.97 2.26
CA ASP A 48 -16.79 29.46 2.58
C ASP A 48 -16.11 28.84 1.36
N LEU A 49 -14.78 28.64 1.47
CA LEU A 49 -13.96 28.08 0.39
C LEU A 49 -14.27 26.60 0.14
N VAL A 50 -14.76 25.88 1.15
CA VAL A 50 -15.14 24.46 1.05
C VAL A 50 -16.39 24.33 0.17
N SER A 51 -17.38 25.19 0.40
CA SER A 51 -18.58 25.28 -0.44
C SER A 51 -18.27 25.64 -1.89
N ALA A 52 -17.30 26.51 -2.12
CA ALA A 52 -16.86 26.88 -3.46
C ALA A 52 -16.16 25.72 -4.20
N ARG A 53 -15.41 24.87 -3.47
CA ARG A 53 -14.74 23.69 -4.03
C ARG A 53 -15.69 22.57 -4.37
N GLU A 54 -16.78 22.44 -3.63
CA GLU A 54 -17.80 21.41 -3.83
C GLU A 54 -19.16 22.08 -4.16
N PRO A 55 -19.36 22.55 -5.40
CA PRO A 55 -20.56 23.27 -5.75
C PRO A 55 -21.79 22.39 -5.59
N LYS A 56 -22.77 22.87 -4.82
CA LYS A 56 -24.02 22.15 -4.52
C LYS A 56 -25.14 22.50 -5.52
N SER A 57 -24.93 23.53 -6.34
CA SER A 57 -25.91 24.00 -7.32
C SER A 57 -25.26 24.38 -8.65
N ILE A 58 -26.09 24.51 -9.69
CA ILE A 58 -25.65 25.02 -11.00
C ILE A 58 -25.12 26.44 -10.89
N VAL A 59 -25.69 27.25 -9.95
CA VAL A 59 -25.25 28.64 -9.72
C VAL A 59 -23.85 28.66 -9.15
N ASP A 60 -23.56 27.81 -8.15
CA ASP A 60 -22.21 27.71 -7.55
C ASP A 60 -21.17 27.29 -8.59
N LEU A 61 -21.53 26.33 -9.45
CA LEU A 61 -20.68 25.91 -10.56
C LEU A 61 -20.44 27.06 -11.55
N SER A 62 -21.48 27.80 -11.91
CA SER A 62 -21.38 28.92 -12.86
C SER A 62 -20.52 30.05 -12.31
N VAL A 63 -20.60 30.36 -11.02
CA VAL A 63 -19.76 31.35 -10.36
C VAL A 63 -18.28 30.93 -10.44
N ARG A 64 -17.97 29.68 -10.08
CA ARG A 64 -16.61 29.15 -10.12
C ARG A 64 -16.02 29.15 -11.53
N GLU A 65 -16.75 28.63 -12.51
CA GLU A 65 -16.27 28.58 -13.90
C GLU A 65 -16.25 29.97 -14.54
N GLY A 66 -17.09 30.90 -14.07
CA GLY A 66 -17.09 32.30 -14.50
C GLY A 66 -15.77 33.02 -14.23
N LEU A 67 -15.15 32.76 -13.07
CA LEU A 67 -13.79 33.26 -12.75
C LEU A 67 -12.77 32.83 -13.81
N VAL A 68 -12.87 31.58 -14.24
CA VAL A 68 -11.96 30.99 -15.25
C VAL A 68 -12.25 31.55 -16.64
N ASP A 69 -13.51 31.74 -16.98
CA ASP A 69 -13.91 32.30 -18.28
C ASP A 69 -13.44 33.74 -18.44
N ILE A 70 -13.50 34.57 -17.37
CA ILE A 70 -12.92 35.91 -17.36
C ILE A 70 -11.39 35.84 -17.57
N GLY A 71 -10.69 34.98 -16.80
CA GLY A 71 -9.25 34.78 -16.95
C GLY A 71 -8.83 34.33 -18.34
N ARG A 72 -9.61 33.45 -19.00
CA ARG A 72 -9.39 33.00 -20.38
C ARG A 72 -9.50 34.15 -21.38
N CYS A 73 -10.46 35.05 -21.19
CA CYS A 73 -10.64 36.18 -22.08
C CYS A 73 -9.47 37.16 -22.00
N TYR A 74 -8.93 37.42 -20.81
CA TYR A 74 -7.70 38.19 -20.64
C TYR A 74 -6.50 37.47 -21.24
N LEU A 75 -6.42 36.14 -21.15
CA LEU A 75 -5.31 35.37 -21.71
C LEU A 75 -5.32 35.32 -23.23
N ALA A 76 -6.50 35.21 -23.83
CA ALA A 76 -6.68 35.12 -25.28
C ALA A 76 -6.58 36.50 -25.99
N GLY A 77 -6.73 37.61 -25.24
CA GLY A 77 -6.90 38.91 -25.83
C GLY A 77 -8.17 38.94 -26.70
N ASP A 78 -9.27 38.42 -26.16
CA ASP A 78 -10.57 38.49 -26.84
C ASP A 78 -10.85 39.92 -27.22
N SER A 79 -11.45 40.14 -28.37
CA SER A 79 -11.79 41.48 -28.88
C SER A 79 -12.54 42.37 -27.88
N ARG A 80 -12.97 41.85 -26.77
CA ARG A 80 -13.76 42.48 -25.71
C ARG A 80 -12.94 42.92 -24.49
N LEU A 81 -11.86 42.21 -24.17
CA LEU A 81 -10.97 42.50 -23.04
C LEU A 81 -9.52 42.63 -23.52
N PRO A 82 -8.70 43.45 -22.86
CA PRO A 82 -7.28 43.58 -23.23
C PRO A 82 -6.55 42.24 -22.99
N ASN A 83 -5.50 42.00 -23.77
CA ASN A 83 -4.60 40.90 -23.50
C ASN A 83 -3.69 41.25 -22.33
N ASP A 84 -3.98 40.75 -21.14
CA ASP A 84 -3.16 40.95 -19.95
C ASP A 84 -2.93 39.62 -19.25
N ARG A 85 -1.74 39.07 -19.45
CA ARG A 85 -1.35 37.77 -18.89
C ARG A 85 -1.29 37.76 -17.35
N ASN A 86 -0.94 38.91 -16.72
CA ASN A 86 -0.85 38.97 -15.26
C ASN A 86 -2.23 38.99 -14.62
N ILE A 87 -3.17 39.72 -15.23
CA ILE A 87 -4.57 39.73 -14.77
C ILE A 87 -5.21 38.35 -15.02
N ALA A 88 -4.97 37.74 -16.19
CA ALA A 88 -5.41 36.40 -16.49
C ALA A 88 -4.93 35.36 -15.44
N GLU A 89 -3.64 35.44 -15.07
CA GLU A 89 -3.06 34.52 -14.08
C GLU A 89 -3.76 34.65 -12.72
N GLN A 90 -4.08 35.87 -12.30
CA GLN A 90 -4.78 36.10 -11.03
C GLN A 90 -6.21 35.51 -11.02
N TRP A 91 -7.01 35.77 -12.07
CA TRP A 91 -8.35 35.20 -12.22
C TRP A 91 -8.32 33.65 -12.25
N LEU A 92 -7.39 33.10 -13.01
CA LEU A 92 -7.22 31.65 -13.12
C LEU A 92 -6.74 31.02 -11.79
N ALA A 93 -5.89 31.72 -11.03
CA ALA A 93 -5.43 31.26 -9.73
C ALA A 93 -6.58 31.15 -8.72
N ILE A 94 -7.44 32.16 -8.68
CA ILE A 94 -8.62 32.12 -7.81
C ILE A 94 -9.58 31.00 -8.23
N GLY A 95 -9.88 30.88 -9.54
CA GLY A 95 -10.70 29.78 -10.04
C GLY A 95 -10.13 28.40 -9.72
N ALA A 96 -8.82 28.24 -9.80
CA ALA A 96 -8.11 27.02 -9.44
C ALA A 96 -8.20 26.71 -7.94
N GLU A 97 -8.06 27.72 -7.08
CA GLU A 97 -8.25 27.60 -5.63
C GLU A 97 -9.66 27.18 -5.26
N TRP A 98 -10.64 27.66 -6.00
CA TRP A 98 -12.04 27.27 -5.87
C TRP A 98 -12.35 25.89 -6.50
N GLY A 99 -11.32 25.20 -6.99
CA GLY A 99 -11.42 23.81 -7.45
C GLY A 99 -11.80 23.66 -8.93
N SER A 100 -11.73 24.73 -9.75
CA SER A 100 -11.90 24.59 -11.19
C SER A 100 -10.75 23.82 -11.82
N LEU A 101 -11.05 22.69 -12.44
CA LEU A 101 -10.07 21.90 -13.18
C LEU A 101 -9.53 22.68 -14.40
N MET A 102 -10.39 23.45 -15.07
CA MET A 102 -9.99 24.31 -16.20
C MET A 102 -9.01 25.38 -15.73
N GLY A 103 -9.28 26.05 -14.60
CA GLY A 103 -8.38 27.04 -14.00
C GLY A 103 -7.00 26.44 -13.68
N GLN A 104 -6.98 25.28 -13.07
CA GLN A 104 -5.75 24.55 -12.74
C GLN A 104 -4.94 24.19 -14.00
N MET A 105 -5.60 23.70 -15.05
CA MET A 105 -4.93 23.35 -16.30
C MET A 105 -4.37 24.56 -17.05
N LEU A 106 -5.10 25.66 -17.09
CA LEU A 106 -4.64 26.86 -17.76
C LEU A 106 -3.46 27.48 -17.04
N LEU A 107 -3.45 27.49 -15.71
CA LEU A 107 -2.29 27.87 -14.91
C LEU A 107 -1.07 26.98 -15.15
N LEU A 108 -1.30 25.65 -15.21
CA LEU A 108 -0.23 24.72 -15.53
C LEU A 108 0.37 25.02 -16.91
N ARG A 109 -0.45 25.25 -17.92
CA ARG A 109 -0.01 25.65 -19.25
C ARG A 109 0.82 26.93 -19.21
N MET A 110 0.32 27.98 -18.53
CA MET A 110 1.04 29.24 -18.38
C MET A 110 2.41 29.07 -17.69
N ASN A 111 2.48 28.21 -16.66
CA ASN A 111 3.72 27.91 -15.97
C ASN A 111 4.72 27.17 -16.87
N ILE A 112 4.26 26.19 -17.66
CA ILE A 112 5.09 25.47 -18.64
C ILE A 112 5.65 26.45 -19.70
N GLU A 113 4.79 27.28 -20.27
CA GLU A 113 5.19 28.30 -21.28
C GLU A 113 6.17 29.33 -20.71
N ALA A 114 6.07 29.68 -19.42
CA ALA A 114 6.96 30.61 -18.75
C ALA A 114 8.25 29.94 -18.22
N GLY A 115 8.44 28.62 -18.41
CA GLY A 115 9.58 27.89 -17.86
C GLY A 115 9.61 27.82 -16.33
N ARG A 116 8.49 28.09 -15.65
CA ARG A 116 8.40 28.06 -14.19
C ARG A 116 8.40 26.62 -13.69
N THR A 117 9.20 26.35 -12.66
CA THR A 117 9.34 25.00 -12.09
C THR A 117 8.24 24.65 -11.08
N ALA A 118 7.48 25.61 -10.60
CA ALA A 118 6.38 25.38 -9.66
C ALA A 118 5.22 24.65 -10.36
N TYR A 119 4.95 23.45 -9.94
CA TYR A 119 3.85 22.60 -10.41
C TYR A 119 2.79 22.54 -9.34
N ASP A 120 1.53 22.75 -9.71
CA ASP A 120 0.39 22.58 -8.81
C ASP A 120 -0.22 21.19 -9.05
N PRO A 121 -0.06 20.23 -8.12
CA PRO A 121 -0.60 18.88 -8.28
C PRO A 121 -2.12 18.81 -8.09
N ARG A 122 -2.80 19.92 -7.71
CA ARG A 122 -4.23 19.94 -7.43
C ARG A 122 -5.10 19.50 -8.62
N TRP A 123 -4.67 19.80 -9.85
CA TRP A 123 -5.41 19.38 -11.04
C TRP A 123 -5.48 17.85 -11.18
N LEU A 124 -4.40 17.14 -10.85
CA LEU A 124 -4.35 15.68 -10.89
C LEU A 124 -5.23 15.07 -9.80
N GLN A 125 -5.20 15.66 -8.60
CA GLN A 125 -6.09 15.26 -7.51
C GLN A 125 -7.57 15.51 -7.84
N ALA A 126 -7.88 16.65 -8.45
CA ALA A 126 -9.23 16.96 -8.92
C ALA A 126 -9.69 15.99 -10.00
N PHE A 127 -8.80 15.62 -10.91
CA PHE A 127 -9.07 14.64 -11.96
C PHE A 127 -9.29 13.22 -11.40
N GLN A 128 -8.49 12.81 -10.43
CA GLN A 128 -8.66 11.51 -9.73
C GLN A 128 -9.98 11.46 -8.95
N ARG A 129 -10.34 12.55 -8.24
CA ARG A 129 -11.64 12.64 -7.56
C ARG A 129 -12.79 12.53 -8.53
N TRP A 130 -12.71 13.26 -9.63
CA TRP A 130 -13.74 13.19 -10.68
C TRP A 130 -13.88 11.77 -11.23
N GLN A 131 -12.78 11.06 -11.48
CA GLN A 131 -12.80 9.68 -11.93
C GLN A 131 -13.48 8.75 -10.92
N ALA A 132 -13.18 8.90 -9.62
CA ALA A 132 -13.77 8.09 -8.56
C ALA A 132 -15.28 8.33 -8.37
N GLU A 133 -15.80 9.47 -8.85
CA GLU A 133 -17.19 9.88 -8.72
C GLU A 133 -17.99 9.75 -10.05
N GLU A 134 -17.40 9.12 -11.07
CA GLU A 134 -18.01 8.96 -12.41
C GLU A 134 -19.37 8.23 -12.39
N GLU A 135 -19.66 7.48 -11.32
CA GLU A 135 -20.92 6.74 -11.14
C GLU A 135 -22.09 7.58 -10.58
N ARG A 136 -21.84 8.84 -10.18
CA ARG A 136 -22.94 9.70 -9.71
C ARG A 136 -23.86 10.11 -10.87
N SER A 137 -25.15 9.84 -10.69
CA SER A 137 -26.18 10.02 -11.73
C SER A 137 -26.88 11.38 -11.71
N ASP A 138 -26.45 12.34 -10.88
CA ASP A 138 -27.12 13.64 -10.78
C ASP A 138 -26.81 14.57 -11.97
N PHE A 139 -27.71 15.56 -12.20
CA PHE A 139 -27.65 16.44 -13.35
C PHE A 139 -26.39 17.34 -13.39
N LEU A 140 -25.89 17.74 -12.22
CA LEU A 140 -24.68 18.56 -12.08
C LEU A 140 -23.46 17.79 -12.56
N TRP A 141 -23.36 16.52 -12.18
CA TRP A 141 -22.29 15.62 -12.60
C TRP A 141 -22.30 15.31 -14.08
N LYS A 142 -23.48 15.09 -14.68
CA LYS A 142 -23.58 14.85 -16.13
C LYS A 142 -23.04 16.01 -16.96
N ASN A 143 -23.32 17.26 -16.56
CA ASN A 143 -22.80 18.43 -17.24
C ASN A 143 -21.29 18.62 -17.05
N GLN A 144 -20.77 18.37 -15.85
CA GLN A 144 -19.32 18.38 -15.59
C GLN A 144 -18.60 17.26 -16.34
N ASN A 145 -19.15 16.05 -16.35
CA ASN A 145 -18.61 14.90 -17.07
C ASN A 145 -18.42 15.16 -18.56
N GLN A 146 -19.37 15.81 -19.22
CA GLN A 146 -19.26 16.14 -20.63
C GLN A 146 -18.10 17.14 -20.86
N ARG A 147 -17.96 18.18 -20.02
CA ARG A 147 -16.84 19.14 -20.09
C ARG A 147 -15.50 18.46 -19.81
N PHE A 148 -15.40 17.64 -18.78
CA PHE A 148 -14.16 16.94 -18.43
C PHE A 148 -13.75 15.92 -19.49
N SER A 149 -14.70 15.21 -20.09
CA SER A 149 -14.40 14.28 -21.18
C SER A 149 -13.75 14.99 -22.38
N MET A 150 -14.24 16.16 -22.74
CA MET A 150 -13.65 16.99 -23.81
C MET A 150 -12.26 17.54 -23.46
N MET A 151 -11.94 17.63 -22.19
CA MET A 151 -10.67 18.19 -21.69
C MET A 151 -9.60 17.14 -21.44
N ARG A 152 -9.94 15.85 -21.45
CA ARG A 152 -8.99 14.74 -21.21
C ARG A 152 -7.72 14.84 -22.05
N PRO A 153 -7.77 15.04 -23.37
CA PRO A 153 -6.55 15.13 -24.18
C PRO A 153 -5.65 16.30 -23.76
N VAL A 154 -6.25 17.45 -23.44
CA VAL A 154 -5.51 18.64 -23.01
C VAL A 154 -4.89 18.41 -21.63
N ALA A 155 -5.63 17.85 -20.68
CA ALA A 155 -5.15 17.58 -19.33
C ALA A 155 -3.97 16.60 -19.35
N PHE A 156 -4.08 15.49 -20.06
CA PHE A 156 -3.00 14.51 -20.19
C PHE A 156 -1.81 15.08 -20.96
N GLY A 157 -2.05 15.84 -22.05
CA GLY A 157 -0.99 16.49 -22.80
C GLY A 157 -0.16 17.43 -21.93
N LEU A 158 -0.81 18.28 -21.13
CA LEU A 158 -0.13 19.20 -20.21
C LEU A 158 0.61 18.45 -19.09
N GLY A 159 0.00 17.40 -18.54
CA GLY A 159 0.64 16.56 -17.52
C GLY A 159 1.89 15.87 -18.03
N LEU A 160 1.83 15.24 -19.19
CA LEU A 160 2.99 14.61 -19.83
C LEU A 160 4.07 15.66 -20.19
N GLN A 161 3.68 16.81 -20.71
CA GLN A 161 4.61 17.90 -21.04
C GLN A 161 5.32 18.43 -19.79
N ALA A 162 4.59 18.59 -18.69
CA ALA A 162 5.19 19.00 -17.41
C ALA A 162 6.18 17.93 -16.88
N ALA A 163 5.80 16.67 -16.93
CA ALA A 163 6.64 15.55 -16.49
C ALA A 163 7.94 15.47 -17.29
N VAL A 164 7.85 15.54 -18.62
CA VAL A 164 9.00 15.47 -19.53
C VAL A 164 9.89 16.73 -19.36
N GLY A 165 9.30 17.91 -19.34
CA GLY A 165 10.06 19.17 -19.22
C GLY A 165 10.83 19.29 -17.90
N ARG A 166 10.33 18.68 -16.82
CA ARG A 166 10.99 18.68 -15.50
C ARG A 166 11.84 17.45 -15.23
N LYS A 167 11.80 16.46 -16.12
CA LYS A 167 12.39 15.14 -15.90
C LYS A 167 11.83 14.45 -14.64
N ASP A 168 10.53 14.66 -14.37
CA ASP A 168 9.82 14.12 -13.22
C ASP A 168 9.19 12.76 -13.56
N ALA A 169 9.92 11.70 -13.23
CA ALA A 169 9.51 10.32 -13.51
C ALA A 169 8.26 9.92 -12.68
N ALA A 170 8.12 10.44 -11.45
CA ALA A 170 6.97 10.10 -10.62
C ALA A 170 5.67 10.67 -11.22
N LEU A 171 5.71 11.92 -11.66
CA LEU A 171 4.59 12.55 -12.36
C LEU A 171 4.29 11.84 -13.69
N ALA A 172 5.32 11.43 -14.45
CA ALA A 172 5.14 10.68 -15.70
C ALA A 172 4.41 9.36 -15.45
N GLU A 173 4.81 8.61 -14.42
CA GLU A 173 4.18 7.34 -14.04
C GLU A 173 2.73 7.52 -13.63
N GLU A 174 2.45 8.56 -12.82
CA GLU A 174 1.11 8.87 -12.35
C GLU A 174 0.17 9.20 -13.52
N VAL A 175 0.58 10.10 -14.41
CA VAL A 175 -0.23 10.49 -15.59
C VAL A 175 -0.47 9.30 -16.52
N LEU A 176 0.57 8.54 -16.85
CA LEU A 176 0.47 7.35 -17.71
C LEU A 176 -0.37 6.24 -17.03
N GLY A 177 -0.29 6.12 -15.70
CA GLY A 177 -1.11 5.21 -14.91
C GLY A 177 -2.59 5.50 -15.05
N ILE A 178 -2.98 6.77 -14.93
CA ILE A 178 -4.37 7.21 -15.10
C ILE A 178 -4.84 7.01 -16.54
N MET A 179 -4.01 7.34 -17.55
CA MET A 179 -4.34 7.11 -18.96
C MET A 179 -4.61 5.62 -19.24
N ARG A 180 -3.80 4.72 -18.67
CA ARG A 180 -3.99 3.26 -18.80
C ARG A 180 -5.26 2.78 -18.11
N ALA A 181 -5.53 3.26 -16.90
CA ALA A 181 -6.75 2.91 -16.15
C ALA A 181 -8.04 3.31 -16.88
N LEU A 182 -7.99 4.43 -17.60
CA LEU A 182 -9.11 4.93 -18.42
C LEU A 182 -9.15 4.34 -19.83
N SER A 183 -8.24 3.45 -20.19
CA SER A 183 -8.05 2.97 -21.57
C SER A 183 -7.99 4.15 -22.58
N PHE A 184 -7.40 5.27 -22.14
CA PHE A 184 -7.33 6.49 -22.94
C PHE A 184 -6.13 6.46 -23.86
N ASP A 185 -6.37 6.56 -25.16
CA ASP A 185 -5.35 6.68 -26.18
C ASP A 185 -5.71 7.81 -27.17
N ASP A 186 -4.74 8.68 -27.42
CA ASP A 186 -4.90 9.81 -28.32
C ASP A 186 -3.65 9.93 -29.19
N LEU A 187 -3.85 9.92 -30.50
CA LEU A 187 -2.79 9.99 -31.49
C LEU A 187 -1.95 11.26 -31.36
N GLN A 188 -2.54 12.40 -30.96
CA GLN A 188 -1.83 13.66 -30.77
C GLN A 188 -0.86 13.61 -29.58
N LEU A 189 -1.11 12.74 -28.60
CA LEU A 189 -0.27 12.56 -27.41
C LEU A 189 0.80 11.48 -27.56
N THR A 190 0.83 10.75 -28.67
CA THR A 190 1.74 9.61 -28.87
C THR A 190 3.20 10.00 -28.65
N GLY A 191 3.62 11.14 -29.15
CA GLY A 191 5.00 11.64 -28.98
C GLY A 191 5.34 11.95 -27.51
N LEU A 192 4.43 12.60 -26.79
CA LEU A 192 4.62 12.91 -25.37
C LEU A 192 4.55 11.66 -24.50
N LYS A 193 3.64 10.72 -24.80
CA LYS A 193 3.60 9.40 -24.16
C LYS A 193 4.94 8.69 -24.30
N TRP A 194 5.48 8.61 -25.52
CA TRP A 194 6.77 7.97 -25.77
C TRP A 194 7.90 8.65 -24.98
N GLN A 195 7.95 10.00 -24.95
CA GLN A 195 8.95 10.73 -24.17
C GLN A 195 8.83 10.47 -22.67
N ALA A 196 7.61 10.42 -22.13
CA ALA A 196 7.35 10.11 -20.75
C ALA A 196 7.73 8.65 -20.40
N GLU A 197 7.41 7.69 -21.28
CA GLU A 197 7.83 6.29 -21.13
C GLU A 197 9.35 6.14 -21.19
N MET A 198 10.03 6.87 -22.08
CA MET A 198 11.50 6.91 -22.13
C MET A 198 12.09 7.52 -20.85
N LEU A 199 11.44 8.56 -20.29
CA LEU A 199 11.84 9.13 -19.01
C LEU A 199 11.72 8.10 -17.88
N LEU A 200 10.65 7.30 -17.86
CA LEU A 200 10.50 6.19 -16.91
C LEU A 200 11.58 5.12 -17.10
N LEU A 201 11.89 4.76 -18.33
CA LEU A 201 12.96 3.81 -18.64
C LEU A 201 14.34 4.31 -18.19
N GLN A 202 14.63 5.61 -18.39
CA GLN A 202 15.89 6.22 -17.97
C GLN A 202 16.01 6.37 -16.44
N ASN A 203 14.89 6.57 -15.76
CA ASN A 203 14.81 6.69 -14.31
C ASN A 203 14.38 5.37 -13.65
N LYS A 204 14.14 4.31 -14.44
CA LYS A 204 13.92 2.99 -13.87
C LYS A 204 15.18 2.64 -13.09
N PRO A 205 15.08 2.40 -11.76
CA PRO A 205 16.24 1.94 -11.01
C PRO A 205 16.81 0.74 -11.73
N ALA A 206 18.13 0.68 -11.85
CA ALA A 206 18.83 -0.42 -12.49
C ALA A 206 18.17 -1.72 -12.10
N SER A 207 17.70 -2.49 -13.07
CA SER A 207 16.95 -3.74 -12.99
C SER A 207 16.38 -4.06 -11.61
N GLU A 208 15.08 -4.34 -11.50
CA GLU A 208 14.48 -4.80 -10.23
C GLU A 208 15.48 -5.65 -9.47
N PRO A 209 15.76 -5.32 -8.18
CA PRO A 209 16.82 -6.02 -7.47
C PRO A 209 16.52 -7.51 -7.51
N SER A 210 17.49 -8.26 -7.97
CA SER A 210 17.35 -9.70 -8.16
C SER A 210 18.60 -10.42 -7.64
N ARG A 211 18.44 -11.69 -7.29
CA ARG A 211 19.53 -12.52 -6.77
C ARG A 211 19.50 -13.90 -7.37
N GLN A 212 20.65 -14.37 -7.82
CA GLN A 212 20.83 -15.76 -8.21
C GLN A 212 21.04 -16.60 -6.97
N ILE A 213 20.07 -17.48 -6.69
CA ILE A 213 20.08 -18.33 -5.49
C ILE A 213 20.73 -19.68 -5.72
N LEU A 214 20.89 -20.11 -6.98
CA LEU A 214 21.46 -21.39 -7.34
C LEU A 214 22.37 -21.24 -8.57
N ASN A 215 23.64 -21.62 -8.45
CA ASN A 215 24.60 -21.46 -9.53
C ASN A 215 24.68 -22.71 -10.45
N SER A 216 24.44 -23.88 -9.90
CA SER A 216 24.51 -25.14 -10.63
C SER A 216 23.64 -26.21 -10.00
N ILE A 217 23.19 -27.15 -10.82
CA ILE A 217 22.54 -28.39 -10.41
C ILE A 217 23.39 -29.51 -10.95
N ALA A 218 23.85 -30.43 -10.10
CA ALA A 218 24.57 -31.58 -10.58
C ALA A 218 23.66 -32.50 -11.40
N PRO A 219 24.14 -33.08 -12.51
CA PRO A 219 23.33 -33.98 -13.33
C PRO A 219 22.87 -35.21 -12.53
N GLY A 220 21.72 -35.76 -12.90
CA GLY A 220 21.20 -36.98 -12.31
C GLY A 220 21.93 -38.21 -12.88
N ASN A 221 21.92 -39.31 -12.14
CA ASN A 221 22.53 -40.56 -12.51
C ASN A 221 21.72 -41.31 -13.60
N ASP A 222 20.44 -41.01 -13.69
CA ASP A 222 19.52 -41.61 -14.65
C ASP A 222 18.52 -40.58 -15.22
N ASN A 223 17.69 -40.99 -16.17
CA ASN A 223 16.69 -40.14 -16.80
C ASN A 223 15.60 -39.69 -15.86
N LYS A 224 15.24 -40.48 -14.85
CA LYS A 224 14.20 -40.16 -13.89
C LYS A 224 14.68 -39.03 -12.94
N GLU A 225 15.92 -39.14 -12.44
CA GLU A 225 16.54 -38.09 -11.65
C GLU A 225 16.66 -36.77 -12.45
N ASN A 226 17.13 -36.86 -13.71
CA ASN A 226 17.26 -35.68 -14.58
C ASN A 226 15.88 -35.02 -14.82
N GLN A 227 14.82 -35.77 -15.01
CA GLN A 227 13.47 -35.26 -15.17
C GLN A 227 12.98 -34.56 -13.88
N ALA A 228 13.30 -35.13 -12.72
CA ALA A 228 12.96 -34.49 -11.43
C ALA A 228 13.71 -33.17 -11.19
N LEU A 229 14.92 -33.05 -11.74
CA LEU A 229 15.75 -31.84 -11.63
C LEU A 229 15.33 -30.71 -12.58
N GLU A 230 14.67 -31.04 -13.71
CA GLU A 230 14.23 -30.03 -14.70
C GLU A 230 13.39 -28.92 -14.08
N ARG A 231 12.52 -29.23 -13.11
CA ARG A 231 11.67 -28.26 -12.45
C ARG A 231 12.44 -27.16 -11.70
N PHE A 232 13.71 -27.42 -11.30
CA PHE A 232 14.55 -26.49 -10.58
C PHE A 232 15.40 -25.59 -11.49
N LYS A 233 15.44 -25.83 -12.79
CA LYS A 233 16.18 -24.99 -13.75
C LYS A 233 15.83 -23.49 -13.69
N PRO A 234 14.58 -23.08 -13.39
CA PRO A 234 14.27 -21.66 -13.19
C PRO A 234 15.10 -20.97 -12.11
N LEU A 235 15.56 -21.72 -11.08
CA LEU A 235 16.40 -21.18 -10.01
C LEU A 235 17.85 -20.87 -10.43
N LEU A 236 18.29 -21.36 -11.61
CA LEU A 236 19.56 -20.99 -12.23
C LEU A 236 19.54 -19.58 -12.85
N ARG A 237 18.39 -18.92 -12.85
CA ARG A 237 18.23 -17.51 -13.22
C ARG A 237 18.01 -16.66 -11.98
N PRO A 238 18.43 -15.38 -11.99
CA PRO A 238 18.16 -14.49 -10.87
C PRO A 238 16.65 -14.40 -10.55
N LEU A 239 16.29 -14.57 -9.29
CA LEU A 239 14.95 -14.33 -8.79
C LEU A 239 14.83 -12.89 -8.30
N PRO A 240 13.65 -12.24 -8.41
CA PRO A 240 13.41 -10.92 -7.88
C PRO A 240 13.57 -10.90 -6.35
N LEU A 241 13.89 -9.72 -5.84
CA LEU A 241 13.95 -9.42 -4.41
C LEU A 241 12.86 -8.41 -4.08
N GLN A 242 12.05 -8.70 -3.10
CA GLN A 242 11.10 -7.74 -2.53
C GLN A 242 11.86 -6.56 -1.94
N THR A 243 11.35 -5.36 -2.16
CA THR A 243 11.90 -4.11 -1.63
C THR A 243 11.12 -3.62 -0.42
N TRP A 244 11.74 -2.77 0.40
CA TRP A 244 11.05 -2.11 1.48
C TRP A 244 9.92 -1.22 0.95
N PRO A 245 8.76 -1.17 1.63
CA PRO A 245 7.70 -0.21 1.29
C PRO A 245 8.22 1.23 1.33
N GLY A 246 7.72 2.08 0.44
CA GLY A 246 8.14 3.48 0.31
C GLY A 246 7.81 4.35 1.54
N SER A 247 6.86 3.95 2.38
CA SER A 247 6.42 4.65 3.59
C SER A 247 6.27 3.69 4.77
N LEU A 248 6.16 4.23 5.99
CA LEU A 248 5.94 3.45 7.23
C LEU A 248 4.46 3.10 7.48
N SER A 249 3.56 3.28 6.52
CA SER A 249 2.13 2.97 6.70
C SER A 249 1.84 1.52 7.09
N TRP A 250 2.73 0.59 6.69
CA TRP A 250 2.64 -0.82 7.08
C TRP A 250 2.84 -1.04 8.58
N THR A 251 3.69 -0.22 9.24
CA THR A 251 3.94 -0.33 10.68
C THR A 251 2.79 0.20 11.51
N GLU A 252 2.14 1.27 11.08
CA GLU A 252 1.00 1.87 11.79
C GLU A 252 -0.14 0.87 11.96
N ASN A 253 -0.46 0.12 10.91
CA ASN A 253 -1.48 -0.91 10.96
C ASN A 253 -1.10 -2.03 11.93
N LEU A 254 0.15 -2.54 11.84
CA LEU A 254 0.63 -3.60 12.72
C LEU A 254 0.72 -3.13 14.18
N ARG A 255 1.19 -1.90 14.46
CA ARG A 255 1.19 -1.32 15.82
C ARG A 255 -0.22 -1.21 16.40
N ARG A 256 -1.19 -0.86 15.57
CA ARG A 256 -2.59 -0.83 15.97
C ARG A 256 -3.12 -2.23 16.25
N GLU A 257 -2.75 -3.21 15.47
CA GLU A 257 -3.21 -4.59 15.58
C GLU A 257 -2.52 -5.37 16.71
N TYR A 258 -1.20 -5.12 16.92
CA TYR A 258 -0.34 -5.81 17.89
C TYR A 258 0.46 -4.84 18.76
N PRO A 259 -0.18 -4.01 19.61
CA PRO A 259 0.55 -2.99 20.39
C PRO A 259 1.59 -3.57 21.35
N TRP A 260 1.42 -4.83 21.81
CA TRP A 260 2.38 -5.53 22.66
C TRP A 260 3.63 -6.01 21.90
N MET A 261 3.66 -5.90 20.56
CA MET A 261 4.82 -6.20 19.71
C MET A 261 5.62 -4.93 19.36
N SER A 262 5.42 -3.80 20.06
CA SER A 262 6.01 -2.50 19.73
C SER A 262 7.52 -2.55 19.52
N ARG A 263 8.25 -3.28 20.39
CA ARG A 263 9.72 -3.42 20.28
C ARG A 263 10.17 -4.10 18.98
N ALA A 264 9.39 -5.08 18.48
CA ALA A 264 9.68 -5.71 17.20
C ALA A 264 9.47 -4.71 16.06
N MET A 265 8.42 -3.89 16.17
CA MET A 265 8.17 -2.83 15.20
C MET A 265 9.25 -1.77 15.19
N ASP A 266 9.70 -1.32 16.38
CA ASP A 266 10.79 -0.35 16.51
C ASP A 266 12.08 -0.83 15.82
N MET A 267 12.42 -2.11 16.00
CA MET A 267 13.57 -2.71 15.33
C MET A 267 13.43 -2.74 13.82
N LEU A 268 12.27 -3.15 13.31
CA LEU A 268 12.00 -3.20 11.86
C LEU A 268 11.97 -1.80 11.22
N GLU A 269 11.43 -0.80 11.91
CA GLU A 269 11.47 0.61 11.47
C GLU A 269 12.92 1.14 11.42
N ASN A 270 13.76 0.78 12.39
CA ASN A 270 15.17 1.15 12.38
C ASN A 270 15.92 0.52 11.19
N GLU A 271 15.65 -0.76 10.88
CA GLU A 271 16.20 -1.43 9.69
C GLU A 271 15.70 -0.75 8.39
N TRP A 272 14.41 -0.43 8.31
CA TRP A 272 13.85 0.32 7.19
C TRP A 272 14.54 1.68 7.03
N ALA A 273 14.68 2.45 8.10
CA ALA A 273 15.29 3.78 8.07
C ALA A 273 16.77 3.71 7.63
N LEU A 274 17.53 2.74 8.15
CA LEU A 274 18.93 2.53 7.78
C LEU A 274 19.06 2.20 6.28
N ASN A 275 18.24 1.27 5.78
CA ASN A 275 18.24 0.89 4.37
C ASN A 275 17.89 2.06 3.47
N ARG A 276 16.94 2.89 3.88
CA ARG A 276 16.52 4.06 3.12
C ARG A 276 17.61 5.13 3.05
N VAL A 277 18.30 5.41 4.15
CA VAL A 277 19.42 6.38 4.19
C VAL A 277 20.62 5.90 3.38
N THR A 278 20.88 4.58 3.39
CA THR A 278 22.00 3.99 2.63
C THR A 278 21.66 3.71 1.17
N GLY A 279 20.43 4.02 0.71
CA GLY A 279 20.00 3.77 -0.66
C GLY A 279 19.85 2.29 -1.03
N GLN A 280 19.72 1.41 -0.04
CA GLN A 280 19.51 -0.03 -0.24
C GLN A 280 18.02 -0.35 -0.28
N PRO A 281 17.43 -0.60 -1.46
CA PRO A 281 15.99 -0.79 -1.55
C PRO A 281 15.53 -2.18 -1.09
N VAL A 282 16.44 -3.18 -1.09
CA VAL A 282 16.09 -4.58 -0.82
C VAL A 282 15.60 -4.76 0.62
N LEU A 283 14.43 -5.40 0.74
CA LEU A 283 13.88 -5.74 2.04
C LEU A 283 14.72 -6.86 2.69
N LYS A 284 15.52 -6.47 3.66
CA LYS A 284 16.33 -7.36 4.46
C LYS A 284 16.46 -6.78 5.87
N PHE A 285 16.26 -7.60 6.88
CA PHE A 285 16.50 -7.26 8.29
C PHE A 285 17.24 -8.38 9.00
N ARG A 286 17.82 -8.04 10.13
CA ARG A 286 18.53 -9.02 10.98
C ARG A 286 17.56 -10.07 11.53
N PRO A 287 18.00 -11.34 11.68
CA PRO A 287 17.15 -12.37 12.24
C PRO A 287 16.56 -11.96 13.59
N LEU A 288 15.23 -12.15 13.74
CA LEU A 288 14.47 -11.81 14.94
C LEU A 288 14.07 -13.05 15.70
N LEU A 289 14.16 -13.01 17.05
CA LEU A 289 13.57 -14.01 17.92
C LEU A 289 12.56 -13.36 18.86
N LEU A 290 11.29 -13.69 18.67
CA LEU A 290 10.18 -13.24 19.51
C LEU A 290 9.99 -14.19 20.67
N VAL A 291 10.30 -13.75 21.89
CA VAL A 291 10.24 -14.56 23.12
C VAL A 291 9.10 -14.09 24.01
N GLY A 292 8.28 -15.00 24.46
CA GLY A 292 7.18 -14.68 25.41
C GLY A 292 6.19 -15.82 25.57
N ASN A 293 5.29 -15.69 26.52
CA ASN A 293 4.34 -16.71 26.90
C ASN A 293 3.58 -17.32 25.69
N PRO A 294 3.18 -18.60 25.75
CA PRO A 294 2.41 -19.21 24.68
C PRO A 294 1.04 -18.55 24.54
N GLY A 295 0.60 -18.42 23.28
CA GLY A 295 -0.70 -17.82 22.98
C GLY A 295 -0.75 -16.31 22.94
N LEU A 296 0.39 -15.61 22.89
CA LEU A 296 0.48 -14.15 22.70
C LEU A 296 0.36 -13.69 21.23
N GLY A 297 0.15 -14.61 20.30
CA GLY A 297 -0.01 -14.30 18.89
C GLY A 297 1.29 -14.04 18.13
N LYS A 298 2.45 -14.55 18.62
CA LYS A 298 3.77 -14.38 17.98
C LYS A 298 3.77 -14.84 16.51
N SER A 299 3.39 -16.08 16.25
CA SER A 299 3.36 -16.67 14.88
C SER A 299 2.35 -15.94 13.98
N ARG A 300 1.22 -15.52 14.53
CA ARG A 300 0.23 -14.69 13.81
C ARG A 300 0.78 -13.32 13.43
N PHE A 301 1.51 -12.68 14.34
CA PHE A 301 2.20 -11.42 14.05
C PHE A 301 3.16 -11.58 12.86
N VAL A 302 3.92 -12.69 12.81
CA VAL A 302 4.83 -12.97 11.69
C VAL A 302 4.08 -13.13 10.39
N GLN A 303 2.92 -13.79 10.40
CA GLN A 303 2.06 -13.89 9.21
C GLN A 303 1.58 -12.52 8.74
N SER A 304 1.02 -11.72 9.66
CA SER A 304 0.56 -10.36 9.35
C SER A 304 1.71 -9.46 8.87
N LEU A 305 2.91 -9.63 9.42
CA LEU A 305 4.12 -8.92 8.98
C LEU A 305 4.44 -9.27 7.51
N GLY A 306 4.45 -10.56 7.16
CA GLY A 306 4.66 -11.00 5.79
C GLY A 306 3.65 -10.41 4.82
N GLU A 307 2.36 -10.48 5.16
CA GLU A 307 1.26 -9.91 4.36
C GLU A 307 1.46 -8.39 4.14
N LYS A 308 1.81 -7.61 5.18
CA LYS A 308 2.01 -6.16 5.08
C LYS A 308 3.27 -5.76 4.32
N LEU A 309 4.30 -6.60 4.35
CA LEU A 309 5.54 -6.40 3.61
C LEU A 309 5.50 -6.99 2.18
N GLY A 310 4.40 -7.67 1.81
CA GLY A 310 4.30 -8.37 0.52
C GLY A 310 5.29 -9.54 0.40
N LEU A 311 5.66 -10.17 1.52
CA LEU A 311 6.57 -11.30 1.56
C LEU A 311 5.79 -12.61 1.69
N PRO A 312 5.94 -13.57 0.75
CA PRO A 312 5.51 -14.94 1.00
C PRO A 312 6.17 -15.46 2.27
N THR A 313 5.38 -16.07 3.15
CA THR A 313 5.84 -16.49 4.47
C THR A 313 5.83 -18.01 4.59
N ALA A 314 7.02 -18.60 4.75
CA ALA A 314 7.22 -20.01 5.03
C ALA A 314 7.17 -20.28 6.54
N PHE A 315 6.26 -21.13 6.99
CA PHE A 315 6.17 -21.55 8.39
C PHE A 315 6.83 -22.91 8.59
N MET A 316 7.78 -22.98 9.53
CA MET A 316 8.49 -24.20 9.90
C MET A 316 8.40 -24.38 11.41
N THR A 317 7.68 -25.40 11.86
CA THR A 317 7.61 -25.76 13.30
C THR A 317 8.83 -26.58 13.69
N MET A 318 9.60 -26.08 14.63
CA MET A 318 10.82 -26.77 15.10
C MET A 318 10.51 -27.93 16.05
N ALA A 319 9.30 -27.96 16.59
CA ALA A 319 8.87 -29.07 17.44
C ALA A 319 8.84 -30.41 16.68
N GLY A 320 9.56 -31.38 17.20
CA GLY A 320 9.63 -32.72 16.60
C GLY A 320 10.56 -32.87 15.40
N MET A 321 11.24 -31.80 14.97
CA MET A 321 12.28 -31.88 13.95
C MET A 321 13.60 -32.31 14.56
N ASN A 322 14.05 -33.52 14.21
CA ASN A 322 15.25 -34.12 14.76
C ASN A 322 16.41 -34.20 13.75
N ASP A 323 16.18 -33.90 12.48
CA ASP A 323 17.16 -33.95 11.40
C ASP A 323 17.12 -32.72 10.50
N ASN A 324 18.11 -32.58 9.62
CA ASN A 324 18.26 -31.46 8.74
C ASN A 324 17.67 -31.67 7.33
N MET A 325 17.01 -32.80 7.08
CA MET A 325 16.51 -33.18 5.76
C MET A 325 15.51 -32.18 5.22
N MET A 326 14.77 -31.52 6.07
CA MET A 326 13.83 -30.50 5.66
C MET A 326 14.51 -29.19 5.18
N LEU A 327 15.67 -28.85 5.75
CA LEU A 327 16.43 -27.66 5.37
C LEU A 327 17.35 -27.91 4.17
N LYS A 328 18.08 -29.04 4.17
CA LYS A 328 19.08 -29.37 3.16
C LYS A 328 18.58 -30.29 2.05
N GLY A 329 17.35 -30.80 2.18
CA GLY A 329 16.85 -31.85 1.28
C GLY A 329 17.34 -33.25 1.67
N THR A 330 16.99 -34.21 0.86
CA THR A 330 17.34 -35.62 1.03
C THR A 330 18.19 -36.07 -0.14
N ALA A 331 19.33 -36.70 0.16
CA ALA A 331 20.29 -37.17 -0.83
C ALA A 331 19.61 -38.08 -1.91
N ARG A 332 20.10 -38.00 -3.15
CA ARG A 332 19.66 -38.85 -4.24
C ARG A 332 19.94 -40.31 -3.94
N GLY A 333 19.14 -41.18 -4.51
CA GLY A 333 19.20 -42.61 -4.24
C GLY A 333 18.21 -43.13 -3.21
N TRP A 334 17.56 -42.24 -2.46
CA TRP A 334 16.44 -42.60 -1.60
C TRP A 334 15.12 -42.45 -2.36
N SER A 335 14.16 -43.31 -2.10
CA SER A 335 12.81 -43.23 -2.72
C SER A 335 12.06 -41.92 -2.41
N SER A 336 12.45 -41.24 -1.33
CA SER A 336 11.91 -39.97 -0.85
C SER A 336 12.84 -38.77 -1.13
N ALA A 337 13.79 -38.88 -2.07
CA ALA A 337 14.71 -37.82 -2.40
C ALA A 337 13.98 -36.54 -2.87
N ARG A 338 14.27 -35.41 -2.23
CA ARG A 338 13.67 -34.10 -2.54
C ARG A 338 14.57 -32.96 -2.12
N ALA A 339 14.44 -31.83 -2.77
CA ALA A 339 15.13 -30.61 -2.38
C ALA A 339 14.67 -30.09 -1.00
N GLY A 340 15.48 -29.24 -0.41
CA GLY A 340 15.11 -28.58 0.85
C GLY A 340 13.85 -27.76 0.71
N TYR A 341 13.03 -27.70 1.76
CA TYR A 341 11.75 -26.99 1.75
C TYR A 341 11.86 -25.54 1.30
N LEU A 342 12.88 -24.81 1.74
CA LEU A 342 13.06 -23.41 1.36
C LEU A 342 13.43 -23.23 -0.12
N VAL A 343 14.13 -24.18 -0.72
CA VAL A 343 14.41 -24.17 -2.16
C VAL A 343 13.11 -24.31 -2.94
N GLU A 344 12.27 -25.26 -2.56
CA GLU A 344 10.95 -25.45 -3.17
C GLU A 344 10.06 -24.22 -2.98
N PHE A 345 10.05 -23.66 -1.79
CA PHE A 345 9.28 -22.45 -1.47
C PHE A 345 9.71 -21.24 -2.30
N MET A 346 11.03 -21.02 -2.47
CA MET A 346 11.54 -19.95 -3.32
C MET A 346 11.21 -20.18 -4.81
N LEU A 347 11.21 -21.43 -5.26
CA LEU A 347 10.81 -21.79 -6.62
C LEU A 347 9.33 -21.50 -6.87
N GLU A 348 8.46 -21.92 -5.98
CA GLU A 348 7.01 -21.74 -6.08
C GLU A 348 6.61 -20.26 -6.08
N ASN A 349 7.21 -19.48 -5.17
CA ASN A 349 6.91 -18.06 -5.02
C ASN A 349 7.75 -17.14 -5.94
N ARG A 350 8.73 -17.70 -6.64
CA ARG A 350 9.64 -16.96 -7.53
C ARG A 350 10.27 -15.72 -6.88
N LEU A 351 10.68 -15.85 -5.61
CA LEU A 351 11.23 -14.76 -4.82
C LEU A 351 12.47 -15.23 -4.04
N ALA A 352 13.55 -14.41 -4.04
CA ALA A 352 14.82 -14.77 -3.40
C ALA A 352 14.89 -14.40 -1.92
N ASN A 353 14.04 -13.49 -1.41
CA ASN A 353 14.04 -13.02 -0.03
C ASN A 353 12.70 -13.21 0.72
N PRO A 354 12.13 -14.43 0.73
CA PRO A 354 10.91 -14.70 1.47
C PRO A 354 11.09 -14.44 2.97
N LEU A 355 9.97 -14.41 3.69
CA LEU A 355 9.94 -14.43 5.15
C LEU A 355 9.87 -15.89 5.62
N VAL A 356 10.75 -16.29 6.54
CA VAL A 356 10.73 -17.61 7.15
C VAL A 356 10.43 -17.47 8.63
N CYS A 357 9.38 -18.12 9.07
CA CYS A 357 9.00 -18.24 10.47
C CYS A 357 9.47 -19.59 11.03
N LEU A 358 10.42 -19.56 11.97
CA LEU A 358 10.86 -20.73 12.73
C LEU A 358 10.06 -20.76 14.04
N ASP A 359 8.99 -21.55 14.07
CA ASP A 359 8.07 -21.56 15.22
C ASP A 359 8.49 -22.58 16.27
N GLU A 360 8.33 -22.23 17.55
CA GLU A 360 8.67 -23.07 18.71
C GLU A 360 10.15 -23.48 18.75
N MET A 361 11.05 -22.52 18.59
CA MET A 361 12.50 -22.76 18.54
C MET A 361 13.05 -23.44 19.79
N GLU A 362 12.46 -23.23 20.96
CA GLU A 362 12.86 -23.90 22.20
C GLU A 362 12.68 -25.42 22.15
N LYS A 363 11.89 -25.91 21.18
CA LYS A 363 11.64 -27.35 21.01
C LYS A 363 12.52 -27.99 19.93
N ILE A 364 13.54 -27.28 19.47
CA ILE A 364 14.46 -27.81 18.45
C ILE A 364 15.17 -29.07 18.96
N GLY A 365 15.08 -30.14 18.19
CA GLY A 365 15.67 -31.42 18.59
C GLY A 365 17.18 -31.38 18.68
N THR A 366 17.74 -32.05 19.68
CA THR A 366 19.16 -32.25 19.89
C THR A 366 19.68 -33.57 19.31
N GLY A 367 18.84 -34.25 18.51
CA GLY A 367 19.17 -35.52 17.85
C GLY A 367 20.43 -35.42 16.98
N ARG A 368 21.20 -36.53 16.92
CA ARG A 368 22.45 -36.59 16.16
C ARG A 368 22.36 -37.38 14.85
N ASN A 369 21.23 -38.06 14.63
CA ASN A 369 21.00 -38.83 13.41
C ASN A 369 20.68 -37.87 12.25
N ASN A 370 21.34 -38.02 11.10
CA ASN A 370 21.19 -37.18 9.92
C ASN A 370 21.56 -35.70 10.08
N GLY A 371 22.51 -35.38 10.98
CA GLY A 371 22.97 -34.02 11.28
C GLY A 371 22.08 -33.27 12.25
N ARG A 372 22.66 -32.29 12.94
CA ARG A 372 21.92 -31.46 13.89
C ARG A 372 21.23 -30.33 13.18
N LEU A 373 19.92 -30.24 13.28
CA LEU A 373 19.10 -29.20 12.67
C LEU A 373 19.60 -27.78 13.03
N TRP A 374 19.92 -27.55 14.29
CA TRP A 374 20.38 -26.25 14.76
C TRP A 374 21.76 -25.85 14.20
N GLU A 375 22.66 -26.78 13.88
CA GLU A 375 23.94 -26.49 13.22
C GLU A 375 23.74 -26.06 11.76
N THR A 376 22.77 -26.65 11.07
CA THR A 376 22.36 -26.22 9.73
C THR A 376 21.76 -24.81 9.76
N LEU A 377 20.90 -24.51 10.74
CA LEU A 377 20.33 -23.17 10.92
C LEU A 377 21.43 -22.15 11.21
N LEU A 378 22.47 -22.46 12.02
CA LEU A 378 23.61 -21.57 12.22
C LEU A 378 24.27 -21.18 10.90
N THR A 379 24.47 -22.15 10.00
CA THR A 379 25.05 -21.90 8.70
C THR A 379 24.16 -21.01 7.82
N MET A 380 22.83 -21.18 7.88
CA MET A 380 21.87 -20.39 7.12
C MET A 380 21.65 -18.98 7.68
N LEU A 381 21.81 -18.80 8.99
CA LEU A 381 21.63 -17.51 9.66
C LEU A 381 22.90 -16.65 9.64
N GLU A 382 24.07 -17.24 9.44
CA GLU A 382 25.35 -16.53 9.39
C GLU A 382 25.57 -15.91 8.03
N PRO A 383 25.71 -14.57 7.89
CA PRO A 383 25.88 -13.91 6.59
C PRO A 383 27.04 -14.45 5.76
N ALA A 384 28.15 -14.87 6.40
CA ALA A 384 29.33 -15.37 5.71
C ALA A 384 29.12 -16.74 5.05
N THR A 385 28.24 -17.57 5.59
CA THR A 385 28.01 -18.96 5.13
C THR A 385 26.67 -19.16 4.45
N ALA A 386 25.69 -18.31 4.72
CA ALA A 386 24.32 -18.41 4.17
C ALA A 386 24.27 -18.44 2.64
N SER A 387 25.24 -17.86 1.96
CA SER A 387 25.32 -17.83 0.48
C SER A 387 25.81 -19.15 -0.16
N ARG A 388 26.20 -20.15 0.63
CA ARG A 388 26.84 -21.38 0.14
C ARG A 388 26.38 -22.64 0.86
N VAL A 389 25.11 -22.71 1.21
CA VAL A 389 24.55 -23.90 1.87
C VAL A 389 24.22 -24.94 0.82
N THR A 390 24.89 -26.11 0.89
CA THR A 390 24.67 -27.18 -0.07
C THR A 390 23.31 -27.85 0.14
N ASP A 391 22.49 -27.92 -0.91
CA ASP A 391 21.30 -28.77 -0.96
C ASP A 391 21.71 -30.19 -1.40
N GLU A 392 21.27 -31.21 -0.64
CA GLU A 392 21.67 -32.59 -0.84
C GLU A 392 20.99 -33.27 -2.04
N PHE A 393 19.85 -32.73 -2.48
CA PHE A 393 19.18 -33.20 -3.67
C PHE A 393 19.72 -32.57 -4.94
N LEU A 394 19.93 -31.24 -4.92
CA LEU A 394 20.44 -30.50 -6.08
C LEU A 394 21.96 -30.70 -6.24
N LEU A 395 22.65 -31.09 -5.19
CA LEU A 395 24.11 -31.20 -5.10
C LEU A 395 24.81 -29.91 -5.55
N GLY A 396 24.22 -28.79 -5.17
CA GLY A 396 24.69 -27.45 -5.49
C GLY A 396 24.52 -26.48 -4.30
N PRO A 397 25.36 -25.43 -4.24
CA PRO A 397 25.23 -24.40 -3.20
C PRO A 397 24.03 -23.50 -3.48
N VAL A 398 23.20 -23.30 -2.46
CA VAL A 398 22.05 -22.40 -2.46
C VAL A 398 22.37 -21.17 -1.63
N ASP A 399 21.99 -20.00 -2.11
CA ASP A 399 22.15 -18.72 -1.42
C ASP A 399 20.89 -18.34 -0.65
N TYR A 400 20.95 -18.46 0.69
CA TYR A 400 19.90 -18.02 1.62
C TYR A 400 20.19 -16.66 2.25
N SER A 401 21.25 -15.95 1.83
CA SER A 401 21.69 -14.70 2.49
C SER A 401 20.63 -13.58 2.42
N SER A 402 19.73 -13.63 1.46
CA SER A 402 18.64 -12.66 1.31
C SER A 402 17.37 -13.03 2.09
N VAL A 403 17.24 -14.24 2.60
CA VAL A 403 16.05 -14.73 3.33
C VAL A 403 15.87 -13.95 4.63
N ASN A 404 14.64 -13.48 4.91
CA ASN A 404 14.26 -12.82 6.13
C ASN A 404 13.82 -13.84 7.18
N TRP A 405 14.41 -13.80 8.37
CA TRP A 405 14.17 -14.80 9.39
C TRP A 405 13.49 -14.21 10.61
N VAL A 406 12.38 -14.79 11.03
CA VAL A 406 11.74 -14.52 12.32
C VAL A 406 11.52 -15.85 13.03
N ALA A 407 12.03 -15.96 14.22
CA ALA A 407 11.81 -17.13 15.07
C ALA A 407 10.86 -16.77 16.21
N THR A 408 10.14 -17.76 16.73
CA THR A 408 9.36 -17.62 17.95
C THR A 408 9.83 -18.64 18.99
N ALA A 409 9.81 -18.24 20.26
CA ALA A 409 10.08 -19.13 21.39
C ALA A 409 9.24 -18.71 22.59
N ASN A 410 8.98 -19.67 23.48
CA ASN A 410 8.36 -19.35 24.76
C ASN A 410 9.41 -18.92 25.78
N ASP A 411 10.59 -19.52 25.71
CA ASP A 411 11.78 -19.16 26.50
C ASP A 411 13.04 -19.26 25.63
N VAL A 412 14.12 -18.63 26.08
CA VAL A 412 15.44 -18.68 25.43
C VAL A 412 16.40 -19.66 26.10
N GLU A 413 16.10 -20.08 27.32
CA GLU A 413 17.03 -20.89 28.14
C GLU A 413 17.30 -22.25 27.49
N ASP A 414 16.37 -22.83 26.81
CA ASP A 414 16.48 -24.10 26.11
C ASP A 414 17.16 -24.02 24.73
N LEU A 415 17.41 -22.79 24.22
CA LEU A 415 18.07 -22.63 22.93
C LEU A 415 19.62 -22.75 23.10
N PRO A 416 20.30 -23.44 22.16
CA PRO A 416 21.75 -23.42 22.09
C PRO A 416 22.32 -21.99 22.03
N GLY A 417 23.28 -21.65 22.88
CA GLY A 417 23.88 -20.31 22.95
C GLY A 417 24.36 -19.76 21.59
N PRO A 418 25.00 -20.56 20.73
CA PRO A 418 25.36 -20.12 19.37
C PRO A 418 24.17 -19.67 18.53
N LEU A 419 22.99 -20.31 18.64
CA LEU A 419 21.77 -19.85 17.96
C LEU A 419 21.25 -18.55 18.54
N GLN A 420 21.24 -18.40 19.86
CA GLN A 420 20.79 -17.15 20.48
C GLN A 420 21.59 -15.96 19.97
N SER A 421 22.91 -16.09 19.77
CA SER A 421 23.79 -15.03 19.27
C SER A 421 23.51 -14.59 17.82
N ARG A 422 22.74 -15.35 17.04
CA ARG A 422 22.36 -15.04 15.65
C ARG A 422 21.07 -14.26 15.55
N PHE A 423 20.32 -14.17 16.62
CA PHE A 423 19.05 -13.48 16.65
C PHE A 423 19.11 -12.17 17.44
N THR A 424 18.37 -11.18 16.98
CA THR A 424 17.96 -10.05 17.82
C THR A 424 16.79 -10.51 18.67
N ILE A 425 17.03 -10.71 19.98
CA ILE A 425 16.03 -11.25 20.90
C ILE A 425 15.11 -10.14 21.37
N ILE A 426 13.82 -10.29 21.15
CA ILE A 426 12.77 -9.37 21.56
C ILE A 426 11.80 -10.07 22.50
N ARG A 427 11.75 -9.60 23.75
CA ARG A 427 10.79 -10.07 24.72
C ARG A 427 9.44 -9.43 24.47
N VAL A 428 8.45 -10.26 24.17
CA VAL A 428 7.07 -9.89 23.91
C VAL A 428 6.31 -9.85 25.23
N GLY A 429 5.74 -8.68 25.56
CA GLY A 429 4.90 -8.51 26.73
C GLY A 429 3.51 -9.13 26.56
N GLU A 430 2.75 -9.15 27.65
CA GLU A 430 1.33 -9.48 27.55
C GLU A 430 0.55 -8.28 27.01
N PRO A 431 -0.54 -8.51 26.23
CA PRO A 431 -1.41 -7.44 25.83
C PRO A 431 -2.06 -6.75 27.04
N ALA A 432 -2.28 -5.45 26.96
CA ALA A 432 -2.95 -4.71 28.02
C ALA A 432 -4.46 -5.00 28.03
N GLY A 433 -5.10 -4.83 29.19
CA GLY A 433 -6.55 -5.00 29.28
C GLY A 433 -7.36 -4.13 28.31
N GLY A 434 -6.83 -2.95 27.94
CA GLY A 434 -7.41 -2.05 26.95
C GLY A 434 -7.36 -2.55 25.51
N ASP A 435 -6.58 -3.57 25.23
CA ASP A 435 -6.44 -4.12 23.86
C ASP A 435 -7.56 -5.12 23.50
N PHE A 436 -8.46 -5.42 24.47
CA PHE A 436 -9.51 -6.43 24.29
C PHE A 436 -10.30 -6.26 22.99
N ASP A 437 -10.80 -5.07 22.70
CA ASP A 437 -11.71 -4.85 21.56
C ASP A 437 -11.00 -5.12 20.23
N ARG A 438 -9.73 -4.75 20.12
CA ARG A 438 -8.90 -5.01 18.93
C ARG A 438 -8.63 -6.49 18.76
N ILE A 439 -8.22 -7.15 19.86
CA ILE A 439 -7.95 -8.58 19.87
C ILE A 439 -9.22 -9.36 19.51
N PHE A 440 -10.33 -8.97 20.11
CA PHE A 440 -11.62 -9.62 19.89
C PHE A 440 -12.07 -9.47 18.43
N THR A 441 -11.96 -8.26 17.86
CA THR A 441 -12.26 -8.01 16.45
C THR A 441 -11.38 -8.87 15.52
N ASN A 442 -10.10 -9.03 15.84
CA ASN A 442 -9.19 -9.85 15.05
C ASN A 442 -9.55 -11.35 15.16
N ILE A 443 -9.93 -11.81 16.35
CA ILE A 443 -10.41 -13.19 16.53
C ILE A 443 -11.68 -13.45 15.70
N LEU A 444 -12.62 -12.49 15.64
CA LEU A 444 -13.82 -12.63 14.81
C LEU A 444 -13.47 -12.69 13.32
N LYS A 445 -12.53 -11.87 12.86
CA LYS A 445 -12.03 -11.92 11.47
C LYS A 445 -11.41 -13.27 11.13
N ASP A 446 -10.65 -13.85 12.05
CA ASP A 446 -10.05 -15.17 11.83
C ASP A 446 -11.10 -16.27 11.77
N ILE A 447 -12.05 -16.26 12.71
CA ILE A 447 -13.13 -17.23 12.72
C ILE A 447 -13.95 -17.13 11.41
N ALA A 448 -14.23 -15.91 10.94
CA ALA A 448 -14.92 -15.69 9.67
C ALA A 448 -14.11 -16.24 8.48
N ARG A 449 -12.81 -15.96 8.45
CA ARG A 449 -11.90 -16.48 7.40
C ARG A 449 -11.86 -18.02 7.40
N ASP A 450 -11.75 -18.64 8.57
CA ASP A 450 -11.80 -20.11 8.72
C ASP A 450 -13.10 -20.73 8.19
N LEU A 451 -14.21 -19.99 8.31
CA LEU A 451 -15.53 -20.41 7.85
C LEU A 451 -15.80 -20.01 6.39
N GLY A 452 -14.88 -19.31 5.73
CA GLY A 452 -15.07 -18.80 4.37
C GLY A 452 -16.17 -17.73 4.27
N THR A 453 -16.37 -16.93 5.33
CA THR A 453 -17.41 -15.90 5.41
C THR A 453 -16.85 -14.57 5.89
N GLU A 454 -17.69 -13.53 5.91
CA GLU A 454 -17.34 -12.22 6.41
C GLU A 454 -17.67 -12.07 7.92
N PRO A 455 -16.94 -11.23 8.68
CA PRO A 455 -17.16 -11.06 10.13
C PRO A 455 -18.58 -10.63 10.51
N TRP A 456 -19.25 -9.88 9.65
CA TRP A 456 -20.63 -9.43 9.87
C TRP A 456 -21.67 -10.55 9.72
N ALA A 457 -21.33 -11.66 9.08
CA ALA A 457 -22.19 -12.82 8.93
C ALA A 457 -22.09 -13.80 10.13
N LEU A 458 -21.18 -13.56 11.07
CA LEU A 458 -21.10 -14.33 12.31
C LEU A 458 -22.29 -13.99 13.23
N PRO A 459 -22.78 -14.95 14.03
CA PRO A 459 -23.79 -14.69 15.04
C PRO A 459 -23.35 -13.57 15.99
N SER A 460 -24.27 -12.67 16.36
CA SER A 460 -23.97 -11.63 17.36
C SER A 460 -23.93 -12.25 18.74
N LEU A 461 -22.86 -12.00 19.49
CA LEU A 461 -22.81 -12.41 20.89
C LEU A 461 -23.73 -11.55 21.74
N ASN A 462 -24.42 -12.16 22.69
CA ASN A 462 -25.18 -11.44 23.69
C ASN A 462 -24.29 -10.38 24.38
N PRO A 463 -24.73 -9.10 24.44
CA PRO A 463 -23.95 -8.01 25.02
C PRO A 463 -23.46 -8.26 26.45
N GLN A 464 -24.25 -8.97 27.27
CA GLN A 464 -23.87 -9.32 28.64
C GLN A 464 -22.72 -10.31 28.67
N VAL A 465 -22.72 -11.32 27.77
CA VAL A 465 -21.68 -12.32 27.61
C VAL A 465 -20.39 -11.66 27.09
N ALA A 466 -20.49 -10.84 26.05
CA ALA A 466 -19.37 -10.08 25.51
C ALA A 466 -18.76 -9.15 26.57
N GLY A 467 -19.59 -8.45 27.37
CA GLY A 467 -19.17 -7.60 28.49
C GLY A 467 -18.48 -8.39 29.61
N ALA A 468 -18.95 -9.60 29.93
CA ALA A 468 -18.31 -10.47 30.91
C ALA A 468 -16.93 -10.96 30.44
N LEU A 469 -16.80 -11.32 29.16
CA LEU A 469 -15.54 -11.74 28.55
C LEU A 469 -14.53 -10.58 28.57
N ARG A 470 -14.97 -9.37 28.23
CA ARG A 470 -14.17 -8.13 28.30
C ARG A 470 -13.67 -7.86 29.72
N ARG A 471 -14.55 -7.85 30.72
CA ARG A 471 -14.16 -7.62 32.12
C ARG A 471 -13.17 -8.66 32.64
N ARG A 472 -13.36 -9.93 32.26
CA ARG A 472 -12.42 -11.01 32.62
C ARG A 472 -11.04 -10.76 32.01
N PHE A 473 -10.96 -10.42 30.72
CA PHE A 473 -9.70 -10.13 30.04
C PHE A 473 -9.02 -8.90 30.63
N GLN A 474 -9.76 -7.83 30.91
CA GLN A 474 -9.23 -6.61 31.51
C GLN A 474 -8.59 -6.84 32.89
N ARG A 475 -9.18 -7.73 33.69
CA ARG A 475 -8.63 -8.07 35.02
C ARG A 475 -7.38 -8.91 34.96
N LYS A 476 -7.32 -9.83 34.05
CA LYS A 476 -6.18 -10.74 33.83
C LYS A 476 -6.11 -11.06 32.36
N PRO A 477 -5.33 -10.28 31.59
CA PRO A 477 -5.01 -10.65 30.21
C PRO A 477 -4.39 -12.04 30.20
N GLY A 478 -4.81 -12.87 29.28
CA GLY A 478 -4.38 -14.26 29.21
C GLY A 478 -4.06 -14.67 27.78
N SER A 479 -3.91 -15.95 27.57
CA SER A 479 -3.65 -16.52 26.26
C SER A 479 -4.72 -16.13 25.24
N LEU A 480 -4.32 -15.47 24.14
CA LEU A 480 -5.21 -15.10 23.03
C LEU A 480 -5.78 -16.35 22.35
N ARG A 481 -5.02 -17.44 22.31
CA ARG A 481 -5.51 -18.75 21.84
C ARG A 481 -6.72 -19.23 22.65
N ARG A 482 -6.65 -19.10 23.97
CA ARG A 482 -7.78 -19.47 24.85
C ARG A 482 -8.97 -18.54 24.63
N LEU A 483 -8.74 -17.24 24.47
CA LEU A 483 -9.79 -16.29 24.16
C LEU A 483 -10.47 -16.62 22.84
N ALA A 484 -9.72 -16.99 21.80
CA ALA A 484 -10.26 -17.40 20.50
C ALA A 484 -11.14 -18.67 20.60
N VAL A 485 -10.68 -19.69 21.35
CA VAL A 485 -11.47 -20.91 21.60
C VAL A 485 -12.79 -20.59 22.31
N ILE A 486 -12.75 -19.78 23.36
CA ILE A 486 -13.95 -19.37 24.10
C ILE A 486 -14.90 -18.60 23.18
N THR A 487 -14.38 -17.64 22.41
CA THR A 487 -15.18 -16.84 21.46
C THR A 487 -15.87 -17.74 20.43
N ARG A 488 -15.15 -18.70 19.84
CA ARG A 488 -15.72 -19.64 18.87
C ARG A 488 -16.83 -20.50 19.49
N SER A 489 -16.62 -20.99 20.72
CA SER A 489 -17.64 -21.78 21.42
C SER A 489 -18.88 -20.95 21.73
N LEU A 490 -18.72 -19.67 22.11
CA LEU A 490 -19.85 -18.79 22.35
C LEU A 490 -20.65 -18.50 21.07
N LEU A 491 -19.96 -18.24 19.93
CA LEU A 491 -20.63 -18.08 18.64
C LEU A 491 -21.39 -19.33 18.20
N GLN A 492 -20.86 -20.53 18.49
CA GLN A 492 -21.56 -21.80 18.22
C GLN A 492 -22.84 -21.94 19.05
N LEU A 493 -22.83 -21.50 20.31
CA LEU A 493 -24.02 -21.52 21.17
C LEU A 493 -25.08 -20.53 20.67
N GLU A 494 -24.69 -19.32 20.30
CA GLU A 494 -25.61 -18.33 19.72
C GLU A 494 -26.21 -18.81 18.39
N ALA A 495 -25.38 -19.39 17.51
CA ALA A 495 -25.85 -19.94 16.25
C ALA A 495 -26.90 -21.06 16.49
N LYS A 496 -26.65 -21.93 17.48
CA LYS A 496 -27.61 -22.99 17.82
C LYS A 496 -28.93 -22.43 18.38
N ALA A 497 -28.85 -21.41 19.25
CA ALA A 497 -30.04 -20.74 19.78
C ALA A 497 -30.88 -20.11 18.66
N GLN A 498 -30.24 -19.41 17.70
CA GLN A 498 -30.92 -18.85 16.53
C GLN A 498 -31.61 -19.91 15.67
N MET A 499 -30.96 -21.08 15.45
CA MET A 499 -31.57 -22.17 14.70
C MET A 499 -32.76 -22.80 15.43
N ASP A 500 -32.71 -22.89 16.77
CA ASP A 500 -33.80 -23.39 17.59
C ASP A 500 -34.98 -22.41 17.58
N GLU A 501 -34.76 -21.11 17.63
CA GLU A 501 -35.79 -20.07 17.51
C GLU A 501 -36.43 -20.06 16.11
N ASP A 502 -35.65 -20.13 15.03
CA ASP A 502 -36.14 -20.22 13.65
C ASP A 502 -36.92 -21.53 13.41
N GLY A 503 -36.48 -22.64 14.00
CA GLY A 503 -37.19 -23.90 13.98
C GLY A 503 -38.52 -23.89 14.74
N ALA A 504 -38.59 -23.14 15.84
CA ALA A 504 -39.82 -22.90 16.58
C ALA A 504 -40.81 -22.04 15.79
N LEU A 505 -40.33 -20.97 15.15
CA LEU A 505 -41.16 -20.09 14.30
C LEU A 505 -41.71 -20.80 13.06
N ARG A 506 -40.93 -21.67 12.40
CA ARG A 506 -41.41 -22.49 11.26
C ARG A 506 -42.45 -23.56 11.65
N ARG A 507 -42.50 -23.96 12.92
CA ARG A 507 -43.53 -24.89 13.43
C ARG A 507 -44.83 -24.19 13.82
N LEU A 508 -44.80 -22.87 13.95
CA LEU A 508 -45.96 -22.02 14.26
C LEU A 508 -46.59 -21.39 12.98
N GLN A 509 -45.98 -21.54 11.83
CA GLN A 509 -46.52 -21.27 10.50
C GLN A 509 -47.06 -22.58 9.85
#